data_68e632036b95393875ef355050216002
#
_entry.id   68e632036b95393875ef355050216002
#
_cell.length_a   1.000
_cell.length_b   1.000
_cell.length_c   1.000
_cell.angle_alpha   90.00
_cell.angle_beta   90.00
_cell.angle_gamma   90.00
#
_symmetry.space_group_name_H-M   'P 1'
#
loop_
_entity.id
_entity.type
_entity.pdbx_description
1 polymer ?
#
loop_
_entity_poly.entity_id
_entity_poly.type
_entity_poly.pdbx_seq_one_letter_code
_entity_poly.pdbx_strand_id
1 'polypeptide(L)'
;MKLRRVLQSLGGTVLIATVYFFVSLLQVWNTGRSADRQPVDAIVVLGAAQYDGRPSPQLQARLDHALELWNLNLASYIVVTGGKQDGDRFTEAATSRKFFESSGVASDLIFEENSGTTTYASLLAVSQVANQLSIDRVLIVSDPFHLLRAKLIANEVGLKASSSSTQSSVIQGGDAFRHNIQEAVGVAIGRIVGFQRVDSWTN
;
A
#
# COMPACT_ATOMS: atom_id res chain seq x y z
N MET A 1 37.05 17.06 28.35
CA MET A 1 36.90 15.67 27.81
C MET A 1 35.46 15.21 27.63
N LYS A 2 34.57 15.38 28.62
CA LYS A 2 33.16 14.89 28.56
C LYS A 2 32.33 15.54 27.43
N LEU A 3 32.40 16.87 27.26
CA LEU A 3 31.64 17.60 26.23
C LEU A 3 32.01 17.16 24.81
N ARG A 4 33.30 16.98 24.50
CA ARG A 4 33.79 16.53 23.20
C ARG A 4 33.25 15.12 22.86
N ARG A 5 33.20 14.21 23.84
CA ARG A 5 32.62 12.86 23.63
C ARG A 5 31.12 12.91 23.39
N VAL A 6 30.38 13.77 24.10
CA VAL A 6 28.94 13.98 23.90
C VAL A 6 28.67 14.53 22.50
N LEU A 7 29.44 15.53 22.04
CA LEU A 7 29.31 16.10 20.69
C LEU A 7 29.64 15.06 19.60
N GLN A 8 30.67 14.23 19.83
CA GLN A 8 31.03 13.15 18.90
C GLN A 8 29.94 12.06 18.82
N SER A 9 29.37 11.64 19.98
CA SER A 9 28.28 10.68 19.98
C SER A 9 27.01 11.24 19.33
N LEU A 10 26.67 12.50 19.61
CA LEU A 10 25.52 13.16 18.96
C LEU A 10 25.70 13.25 17.43
N GLY A 11 26.90 13.68 16.98
CA GLY A 11 27.23 13.72 15.56
C GLY A 11 27.14 12.34 14.90
N GLY A 12 27.62 11.29 15.56
CA GLY A 12 27.51 9.91 15.11
C GLY A 12 26.04 9.45 14.97
N THR A 13 25.21 9.75 15.99
CA THR A 13 23.79 9.41 15.95
C THR A 13 23.06 10.10 14.80
N VAL A 14 23.30 11.41 14.61
CA VAL A 14 22.70 12.17 13.52
C VAL A 14 23.13 11.60 12.15
N LEU A 15 24.41 11.25 12.00
CA LEU A 15 24.90 10.65 10.75
C LEU A 15 24.18 9.31 10.46
N ILE A 16 24.09 8.43 11.46
CA ILE A 16 23.40 7.13 11.32
C ILE A 16 21.93 7.34 10.93
N ALA A 17 21.22 8.23 11.61
CA ALA A 17 19.83 8.54 11.30
C ALA A 17 19.67 9.08 9.87
N THR A 18 20.58 9.96 9.44
CA THR A 18 20.59 10.51 8.09
C THR A 18 20.80 9.42 7.04
N VAL A 19 21.80 8.57 7.22
CA VAL A 19 22.08 7.45 6.31
C VAL A 19 20.87 6.49 6.26
N TYR A 20 20.30 6.16 7.40
CA TYR A 20 19.12 5.29 7.48
C TYR A 20 17.91 5.86 6.76
N PHE A 21 17.66 7.16 6.90
CA PHE A 21 16.61 7.85 6.14
C PHE A 21 16.84 7.79 4.63
N PHE A 22 18.07 8.09 4.16
CA PHE A 22 18.38 8.03 2.72
C PHE A 22 18.28 6.61 2.16
N VAL A 23 18.67 5.59 2.93
CA VAL A 23 18.46 4.19 2.54
C VAL A 23 16.96 3.89 2.42
N SER A 24 16.14 4.34 3.37
CA SER A 24 14.68 4.17 3.30
C SER A 24 14.08 4.88 2.08
N LEU A 25 14.52 6.10 1.78
CA LEU A 25 14.08 6.86 0.61
C LEU A 25 14.45 6.16 -0.71
N LEU A 26 15.67 5.64 -0.83
CA LEU A 26 16.08 4.86 -2.00
C LEU A 26 15.26 3.58 -2.15
N GLN A 27 14.90 2.92 -1.05
CA GLN A 27 14.07 1.72 -1.09
C GLN A 27 12.62 2.05 -1.51
N VAL A 28 12.03 3.15 -1.01
CA VAL A 28 10.72 3.63 -1.47
C VAL A 28 10.77 3.87 -2.98
N TRP A 29 11.75 4.60 -3.44
CA TRP A 29 11.95 4.91 -4.86
C TRP A 29 12.12 3.65 -5.73
N ASN A 30 12.93 2.69 -5.30
CA ASN A 30 13.16 1.45 -6.03
C ASN A 30 11.90 0.55 -6.04
N THR A 31 11.23 0.40 -4.90
CA THR A 31 9.98 -0.38 -4.82
C THR A 31 8.87 0.26 -5.65
N GLY A 32 8.82 1.59 -5.72
CA GLY A 32 7.87 2.30 -6.58
C GLY A 32 8.05 2.04 -8.08
N ARG A 33 9.15 1.40 -8.50
CA ARG A 33 9.38 0.93 -9.86
C ARG A 33 9.14 -0.57 -10.04
N SER A 34 8.70 -1.24 -8.98
CA SER A 34 8.39 -2.67 -9.02
C SER A 34 7.21 -2.93 -9.95
N ALA A 35 7.37 -3.88 -10.84
CA ALA A 35 6.35 -4.40 -11.73
C ALA A 35 6.39 -5.94 -11.64
N ASP A 36 6.18 -6.47 -10.42
CA ASP A 36 6.16 -7.91 -10.23
C ASP A 36 4.96 -8.51 -10.97
N ARG A 37 5.21 -9.56 -11.72
CA ARG A 37 4.24 -10.29 -12.54
C ARG A 37 4.29 -11.79 -12.27
N GLN A 38 4.79 -12.19 -11.10
CA GLN A 38 4.76 -13.58 -10.69
C GLN A 38 3.33 -13.99 -10.30
N PRO A 39 2.91 -15.23 -10.62
CA PRO A 39 1.62 -15.74 -10.17
C PRO A 39 1.49 -15.71 -8.64
N VAL A 40 0.33 -15.25 -8.18
CA VAL A 40 -0.06 -15.14 -6.77
C VAL A 40 -1.47 -15.70 -6.58
N ASP A 41 -1.91 -15.80 -5.33
CA ASP A 41 -3.26 -16.27 -5.06
C ASP A 41 -4.28 -15.13 -5.21
N ALA A 42 -3.92 -13.90 -4.82
CA ALA A 42 -4.78 -12.72 -4.95
C ALA A 42 -4.03 -11.43 -5.31
N ILE A 43 -4.69 -10.57 -6.09
CA ILE A 43 -4.30 -9.17 -6.27
C ILE A 43 -5.04 -8.35 -5.23
N VAL A 44 -4.31 -7.58 -4.41
CA VAL A 44 -4.86 -6.67 -3.40
C VAL A 44 -4.73 -5.23 -3.90
N VAL A 45 -5.85 -4.59 -4.19
CA VAL A 45 -5.90 -3.20 -4.66
C VAL A 45 -6.16 -2.28 -3.49
N LEU A 46 -5.21 -1.40 -3.17
CA LEU A 46 -5.40 -0.43 -2.10
C LEU A 46 -6.31 0.71 -2.54
N GLY A 47 -7.21 1.10 -1.66
CA GLY A 47 -8.10 2.24 -1.84
C GLY A 47 -7.34 3.57 -1.97
N ALA A 48 -7.99 4.55 -2.56
CA ALA A 48 -7.50 5.93 -2.65
C ALA A 48 -8.66 6.88 -2.35
N ALA A 49 -9.40 7.32 -3.35
CA ALA A 49 -10.61 8.11 -3.13
C ALA A 49 -11.67 7.72 -4.16
N GLN A 50 -12.93 7.96 -3.83
CA GLN A 50 -14.05 7.83 -4.75
C GLN A 50 -14.95 9.07 -4.67
N TYR A 51 -15.71 9.35 -5.71
CA TYR A 51 -16.63 10.47 -5.82
C TYR A 51 -18.01 9.95 -6.22
N ASP A 52 -18.84 9.70 -5.23
CA ASP A 52 -20.21 9.23 -5.41
C ASP A 52 -20.33 7.95 -6.28
N GLY A 53 -19.50 6.95 -5.95
CA GLY A 53 -19.46 5.65 -6.66
C GLY A 53 -18.66 5.66 -7.96
N ARG A 54 -17.88 6.72 -8.22
CA ARG A 54 -16.90 6.79 -9.31
C ARG A 54 -15.49 6.84 -8.73
N PRO A 55 -14.56 6.02 -9.22
CA PRO A 55 -13.17 6.11 -8.78
C PRO A 55 -12.59 7.50 -9.02
N SER A 56 -11.79 7.99 -8.06
CA SER A 56 -10.91 9.14 -8.33
C SER A 56 -9.90 8.77 -9.41
N PRO A 57 -9.25 9.73 -10.09
CA PRO A 57 -8.21 9.43 -11.07
C PRO A 57 -7.07 8.57 -10.49
N GLN A 58 -6.77 8.73 -9.21
CA GLN A 58 -5.77 7.92 -8.51
C GLN A 58 -6.23 6.47 -8.30
N LEU A 59 -7.46 6.26 -7.82
CA LEU A 59 -8.05 4.94 -7.68
C LEU A 59 -8.21 4.27 -9.04
N GLN A 60 -8.67 5.01 -10.06
CA GLN A 60 -8.81 4.49 -11.42
C GLN A 60 -7.49 3.93 -11.95
N ALA A 61 -6.37 4.65 -11.78
CA ALA A 61 -5.06 4.19 -12.21
C ALA A 61 -4.64 2.87 -11.54
N ARG A 62 -4.99 2.66 -10.27
CA ARG A 62 -4.75 1.38 -9.56
C ARG A 62 -5.64 0.26 -10.11
N LEU A 63 -6.92 0.56 -10.34
CA LEU A 63 -7.89 -0.41 -10.86
C LEU A 63 -7.52 -0.87 -12.28
N ASP A 64 -7.16 0.06 -13.16
CA ASP A 64 -6.74 -0.25 -14.53
C ASP A 64 -5.51 -1.16 -14.54
N HIS A 65 -4.51 -0.85 -13.69
CA HIS A 65 -3.32 -1.67 -13.57
C HIS A 65 -3.62 -3.06 -12.99
N ALA A 66 -4.46 -3.14 -11.97
CA ALA A 66 -4.87 -4.43 -11.41
C ALA A 66 -5.66 -5.28 -12.40
N LEU A 67 -6.51 -4.65 -13.24
CA LEU A 67 -7.22 -5.34 -14.32
C LEU A 67 -6.27 -5.86 -15.40
N GLU A 68 -5.21 -5.10 -15.76
CA GLU A 68 -4.14 -5.60 -16.64
C GLU A 68 -3.51 -6.88 -16.08
N LEU A 69 -3.12 -6.85 -14.78
CA LEU A 69 -2.51 -8.01 -14.12
C LEU A 69 -3.48 -9.21 -14.03
N TRP A 70 -4.76 -8.96 -13.78
CA TRP A 70 -5.81 -9.96 -13.79
C TRP A 70 -5.95 -10.63 -15.16
N ASN A 71 -5.99 -9.83 -16.22
CA ASN A 71 -6.11 -10.33 -17.61
C ASN A 71 -4.87 -11.15 -18.06
N LEU A 72 -3.74 -10.99 -17.38
CA LEU A 72 -2.56 -11.85 -17.53
C LEU A 72 -2.67 -13.17 -16.74
N ASN A 73 -3.81 -13.44 -16.10
CA ASN A 73 -4.07 -14.63 -15.28
C ASN A 73 -3.05 -14.81 -14.13
N LEU A 74 -2.62 -13.71 -13.50
CA LEU A 74 -1.63 -13.75 -12.43
C LEU A 74 -2.23 -14.09 -11.06
N ALA A 75 -3.56 -14.05 -10.90
CA ALA A 75 -4.23 -14.33 -9.64
C ALA A 75 -5.58 -15.02 -9.83
N SER A 76 -6.01 -15.76 -8.82
CA SER A 76 -7.34 -16.39 -8.77
C SER A 76 -8.40 -15.50 -8.12
N TYR A 77 -7.98 -14.51 -7.33
CA TYR A 77 -8.87 -13.60 -6.60
C TYR A 77 -8.40 -12.15 -6.70
N ILE A 78 -9.37 -11.23 -6.56
CA ILE A 78 -9.12 -9.81 -6.37
C ILE A 78 -9.67 -9.43 -4.99
N VAL A 79 -8.86 -8.73 -4.20
CA VAL A 79 -9.29 -8.10 -2.95
C VAL A 79 -9.20 -6.60 -3.12
N VAL A 80 -10.30 -5.90 -2.96
CA VAL A 80 -10.37 -4.45 -3.04
C VAL A 80 -10.55 -3.87 -1.65
N THR A 81 -9.78 -2.85 -1.31
CA THR A 81 -9.80 -2.24 0.03
C THR A 81 -10.23 -0.78 -0.03
N GLY A 82 -10.71 -0.28 1.08
CA GLY A 82 -11.00 1.12 1.30
C GLY A 82 -12.40 1.38 1.82
N GLY A 83 -12.45 2.12 2.91
CA GLY A 83 -13.67 2.56 3.57
C GLY A 83 -14.35 3.71 2.83
N LYS A 84 -15.05 4.54 3.60
CA LYS A 84 -15.68 5.78 3.12
C LYS A 84 -15.46 6.90 4.11
N GLN A 85 -15.52 8.14 3.63
CA GLN A 85 -15.56 9.32 4.48
C GLN A 85 -16.99 9.60 4.98
N ASP A 86 -17.09 10.41 6.03
CA ASP A 86 -18.39 10.84 6.53
C ASP A 86 -19.19 11.57 5.44
N GLY A 87 -20.44 11.14 5.26
CA GLY A 87 -21.31 11.67 4.21
C GLY A 87 -21.22 10.91 2.88
N ASP A 88 -20.25 10.07 2.65
CA ASP A 88 -20.16 9.26 1.44
C ASP A 88 -21.25 8.16 1.41
N ARG A 89 -21.86 7.97 0.24
CA ARG A 89 -22.83 6.88 -0.01
C ARG A 89 -22.14 5.54 -0.28
N PHE A 90 -20.96 5.56 -0.86
CA PHE A 90 -20.22 4.37 -1.30
C PHE A 90 -18.86 4.32 -0.62
N THR A 91 -18.36 3.10 -0.40
CA THR A 91 -16.96 2.87 -0.03
C THR A 91 -16.06 2.83 -1.27
N GLU A 92 -14.77 3.03 -1.07
CA GLU A 92 -13.78 2.84 -2.13
C GLU A 92 -13.76 1.39 -2.60
N ALA A 93 -13.89 0.42 -1.67
CA ALA A 93 -13.96 -1.00 -1.98
C ALA A 93 -15.20 -1.34 -2.84
N ALA A 94 -16.40 -0.86 -2.48
CA ALA A 94 -17.62 -1.09 -3.26
C ALA A 94 -17.53 -0.47 -4.67
N THR A 95 -16.92 0.73 -4.77
CA THR A 95 -16.68 1.39 -6.05
C THR A 95 -15.70 0.58 -6.92
N SER A 96 -14.64 0.05 -6.31
CA SER A 96 -13.65 -0.79 -6.98
C SER A 96 -14.23 -2.14 -7.43
N ARG A 97 -15.06 -2.77 -6.60
CA ARG A 97 -15.78 -4.00 -6.96
C ARG A 97 -16.65 -3.79 -8.20
N LYS A 98 -17.45 -2.72 -8.21
CA LYS A 98 -18.30 -2.39 -9.37
C LYS A 98 -17.50 -2.21 -10.64
N PHE A 99 -16.29 -1.61 -10.56
CA PHE A 99 -15.38 -1.48 -11.69
C PHE A 99 -14.99 -2.86 -12.26
N PHE A 100 -14.54 -3.79 -11.41
CA PHE A 100 -14.13 -5.13 -11.86
C PHE A 100 -15.30 -5.95 -12.41
N GLU A 101 -16.47 -5.91 -11.77
CA GLU A 101 -17.69 -6.56 -12.27
C GLU A 101 -18.08 -6.03 -13.65
N SER A 102 -18.02 -4.70 -13.85
CA SER A 102 -18.29 -4.05 -15.15
C SER A 102 -17.24 -4.43 -16.21
N SER A 103 -16.05 -4.83 -15.77
CA SER A 103 -14.95 -5.29 -16.64
C SER A 103 -14.97 -6.80 -16.90
N GLY A 104 -16.02 -7.51 -16.42
CA GLY A 104 -16.23 -8.94 -16.69
C GLY A 104 -15.61 -9.89 -15.67
N VAL A 105 -15.09 -9.40 -14.55
CA VAL A 105 -14.63 -10.27 -13.46
C VAL A 105 -15.84 -10.81 -12.71
N ALA A 106 -15.89 -12.12 -12.48
CA ALA A 106 -17.00 -12.76 -11.78
C ALA A 106 -17.05 -12.28 -10.30
N SER A 107 -18.25 -12.00 -9.82
CA SER A 107 -18.51 -11.39 -8.50
C SER A 107 -18.00 -12.21 -7.33
N ASP A 108 -17.99 -13.54 -7.46
CA ASP A 108 -17.52 -14.51 -6.47
C ASP A 108 -15.97 -14.57 -6.35
N LEU A 109 -15.26 -13.96 -7.29
CA LEU A 109 -13.80 -13.85 -7.29
C LEU A 109 -13.31 -12.51 -6.71
N ILE A 110 -14.22 -11.60 -6.34
CA ILE A 110 -13.93 -10.26 -5.83
C ILE A 110 -14.33 -10.16 -4.36
N PHE A 111 -13.38 -9.86 -3.49
CA PHE A 111 -13.61 -9.67 -2.06
C PHE A 111 -13.43 -8.19 -1.68
N GLU A 112 -14.35 -7.68 -0.87
CA GLU A 112 -14.31 -6.31 -0.37
C GLU A 112 -13.79 -6.28 1.07
N GLU A 113 -12.83 -5.40 1.31
CA GLU A 113 -12.46 -4.94 2.64
C GLU A 113 -12.84 -3.45 2.73
N ASN A 114 -13.83 -3.11 3.52
CA ASN A 114 -14.43 -1.78 3.59
C ASN A 114 -14.49 -1.21 5.02
N SER A 115 -13.87 -1.88 5.98
CA SER A 115 -13.89 -1.52 7.39
C SER A 115 -12.65 -0.75 7.85
N GLY A 116 -11.51 -0.96 7.18
CA GLY A 116 -10.26 -0.32 7.54
C GLY A 116 -10.24 1.17 7.20
N THR A 117 -9.89 1.99 8.18
CA THR A 117 -9.72 3.45 8.03
C THR A 117 -8.28 3.82 7.72
N THR A 118 -7.35 2.87 7.84
CA THR A 118 -5.92 3.05 7.59
C THR A 118 -5.37 1.89 6.76
N THR A 119 -4.18 2.08 6.18
CA THR A 119 -3.50 1.01 5.43
C THR A 119 -3.23 -0.22 6.32
N TYR A 120 -2.87 0.00 7.60
CA TYR A 120 -2.63 -1.10 8.54
C TYR A 120 -3.92 -1.87 8.83
N ALA A 121 -4.99 -1.17 9.18
CA ALA A 121 -6.28 -1.78 9.50
C ALA A 121 -6.84 -2.56 8.29
N SER A 122 -6.79 -1.98 7.09
CA SER A 122 -7.23 -2.65 5.86
C SER A 122 -6.43 -3.92 5.57
N LEU A 123 -5.10 -3.85 5.64
CA LEU A 123 -4.26 -5.04 5.37
C LEU A 123 -4.38 -6.11 6.45
N LEU A 124 -4.62 -5.72 7.71
CA LEU A 124 -4.94 -6.67 8.78
C LEU A 124 -6.27 -7.38 8.50
N ALA A 125 -7.31 -6.67 8.07
CA ALA A 125 -8.58 -7.27 7.69
C ALA A 125 -8.43 -8.17 6.44
N VAL A 126 -7.64 -7.74 5.45
CA VAL A 126 -7.29 -8.58 4.28
C VAL A 126 -6.61 -9.87 4.72
N SER A 127 -5.70 -9.84 5.70
CA SER A 127 -5.04 -11.05 6.19
C SER A 127 -6.00 -12.04 6.82
N GLN A 128 -7.08 -11.57 7.48
CA GLN A 128 -8.12 -12.42 8.03
C GLN A 128 -8.94 -13.10 6.93
N VAL A 129 -9.33 -12.37 5.88
CA VAL A 129 -10.00 -12.92 4.69
C VAL A 129 -9.09 -13.93 3.98
N ALA A 130 -7.81 -13.59 3.81
CA ALA A 130 -6.82 -14.45 3.17
C ALA A 130 -6.69 -15.80 3.90
N ASN A 131 -6.65 -15.80 5.23
CA ASN A 131 -6.60 -17.02 6.03
C ASN A 131 -7.85 -17.91 5.83
N GLN A 132 -9.03 -17.31 5.70
CA GLN A 132 -10.28 -18.06 5.47
C GLN A 132 -10.31 -18.71 4.09
N LEU A 133 -9.73 -18.07 3.10
CA LEU A 133 -9.69 -18.51 1.69
C LEU A 133 -8.43 -19.30 1.33
N SER A 134 -7.53 -19.57 2.30
CA SER A 134 -6.23 -20.20 2.06
C SER A 134 -5.37 -19.45 1.04
N ILE A 135 -5.46 -18.11 1.02
CA ILE A 135 -4.62 -17.20 0.23
C ILE A 135 -3.33 -16.97 1.01
N ASP A 136 -2.19 -17.28 0.43
CA ASP A 136 -0.86 -17.16 1.05
C ASP A 136 -0.03 -16.03 0.42
N ARG A 137 -0.04 -15.94 -0.93
CA ARG A 137 0.73 -14.96 -1.69
C ARG A 137 -0.18 -13.90 -2.29
N VAL A 138 0.17 -12.65 -2.03
CA VAL A 138 -0.61 -11.52 -2.53
C VAL A 138 0.28 -10.55 -3.34
N LEU A 139 -0.31 -9.94 -4.36
CA LEU A 139 0.30 -8.87 -5.14
C LEU A 139 -0.39 -7.55 -4.79
N ILE A 140 0.31 -6.69 -4.05
CA ILE A 140 -0.19 -5.36 -3.68
C ILE A 140 -0.10 -4.41 -4.88
N VAL A 141 -1.22 -3.79 -5.23
CA VAL A 141 -1.30 -2.74 -6.26
C VAL A 141 -1.60 -1.41 -5.59
N SER A 142 -0.72 -0.44 -5.82
CA SER A 142 -0.84 0.92 -5.28
C SER A 142 0.01 1.91 -6.08
N ASP A 143 0.01 3.19 -5.67
CA ASP A 143 0.91 4.20 -6.22
C ASP A 143 2.37 3.91 -5.89
N PRO A 144 3.31 4.34 -6.77
CA PRO A 144 4.74 4.07 -6.60
C PRO A 144 5.29 4.44 -5.22
N PHE A 145 4.95 5.61 -4.71
CA PHE A 145 5.48 6.11 -3.43
C PHE A 145 4.98 5.31 -2.23
N HIS A 146 3.74 4.79 -2.28
CA HIS A 146 3.09 4.10 -1.16
C HIS A 146 3.45 2.61 -1.05
N LEU A 147 3.96 2.04 -2.12
CA LEU A 147 4.04 0.60 -2.33
C LEU A 147 4.94 -0.12 -1.33
N LEU A 148 6.10 0.47 -0.96
CA LEU A 148 7.00 -0.14 0.02
C LEU A 148 6.35 -0.24 1.41
N ARG A 149 5.71 0.83 1.89
CA ARG A 149 5.05 0.81 3.20
C ARG A 149 3.91 -0.20 3.23
N ALA A 150 3.08 -0.23 2.20
CA ALA A 150 2.00 -1.20 2.08
C ALA A 150 2.51 -2.65 2.08
N LYS A 151 3.56 -2.95 1.31
CA LYS A 151 4.20 -4.28 1.30
C LYS A 151 4.75 -4.68 2.66
N LEU A 152 5.40 -3.76 3.37
CA LEU A 152 5.96 -4.03 4.70
C LEU A 152 4.85 -4.29 5.72
N ILE A 153 3.76 -3.52 5.68
CA ILE A 153 2.57 -3.75 6.53
C ILE A 153 1.95 -5.11 6.20
N ALA A 154 1.76 -5.43 4.93
CA ALA A 154 1.20 -6.72 4.51
C ALA A 154 2.02 -7.90 5.07
N ASN A 155 3.35 -7.81 5.02
CA ASN A 155 4.22 -8.83 5.60
C ASN A 155 4.14 -8.86 7.15
N GLU A 156 4.00 -7.70 7.82
CA GLU A 156 3.85 -7.62 9.28
C GLU A 156 2.56 -8.31 9.75
N VAL A 157 1.47 -8.20 8.98
CA VAL A 157 0.19 -8.87 9.29
C VAL A 157 0.11 -10.31 8.79
N GLY A 158 1.20 -10.88 8.28
CA GLY A 158 1.32 -12.31 7.95
C GLY A 158 1.07 -12.68 6.49
N LEU A 159 0.87 -11.72 5.58
CA LEU A 159 0.75 -11.97 4.15
C LEU A 159 2.13 -12.06 3.49
N LYS A 160 2.32 -12.98 2.54
CA LYS A 160 3.52 -13.01 1.67
C LYS A 160 3.31 -12.07 0.49
N ALA A 161 3.70 -10.81 0.67
CA ALA A 161 3.40 -9.75 -0.27
C ALA A 161 4.52 -9.49 -1.28
N SER A 162 4.19 -9.56 -2.56
CA SER A 162 4.91 -8.89 -3.64
C SER A 162 4.20 -7.57 -4.00
N SER A 163 4.74 -6.80 -4.94
CA SER A 163 4.23 -5.45 -5.21
C SER A 163 4.34 -5.07 -6.68
N SER A 164 3.30 -4.43 -7.22
CA SER A 164 3.28 -3.89 -8.57
C SER A 164 2.70 -2.48 -8.55
N SER A 165 3.50 -1.51 -8.99
CA SER A 165 3.10 -0.11 -8.99
C SER A 165 2.26 0.22 -10.21
N THR A 166 1.20 1.05 -10.03
CA THR A 166 0.51 1.62 -11.19
C THR A 166 1.47 2.48 -12.01
N GLN A 167 1.44 2.29 -13.33
CA GLN A 167 2.30 3.03 -14.27
C GLN A 167 1.67 4.38 -14.67
N SER A 168 0.39 4.55 -14.44
CA SER A 168 -0.41 5.74 -14.78
C SER A 168 -0.78 6.59 -13.57
N SER A 169 0.05 6.57 -12.51
CA SER A 169 -0.19 7.40 -11.33
C SER A 169 -0.31 8.88 -11.73
N VAL A 170 -1.38 9.52 -11.26
CA VAL A 170 -1.65 10.95 -11.50
C VAL A 170 -0.81 11.87 -10.63
N ILE A 171 -0.18 11.32 -9.57
CA ILE A 171 0.72 12.06 -8.70
C ILE A 171 2.14 11.96 -9.26
N GLN A 172 2.64 13.08 -9.79
CA GLN A 172 3.91 13.15 -10.50
C GLN A 172 4.76 14.35 -10.04
N GLY A 173 6.01 14.42 -10.52
CA GLY A 173 6.90 15.56 -10.31
C GLY A 173 7.19 15.83 -8.82
N GLY A 174 7.06 17.09 -8.42
CA GLY A 174 7.34 17.54 -7.05
C GLY A 174 6.42 16.93 -5.99
N ASP A 175 5.15 16.70 -6.34
CA ASP A 175 4.20 16.07 -5.42
C ASP A 175 4.57 14.59 -5.18
N ALA A 176 4.93 13.85 -6.21
CA ALA A 176 5.43 12.49 -6.06
C ALA A 176 6.71 12.44 -5.21
N PHE A 177 7.62 13.41 -5.38
CA PHE A 177 8.83 13.50 -4.56
C PHE A 177 8.50 13.77 -3.09
N ARG A 178 7.58 14.69 -2.81
CA ARG A 178 7.12 14.96 -1.43
C ARG A 178 6.51 13.70 -0.79
N HIS A 179 5.66 12.97 -1.52
CA HIS A 179 5.10 11.70 -1.04
C HIS A 179 6.19 10.66 -0.78
N ASN A 180 7.19 10.53 -1.66
CA ASN A 180 8.33 9.62 -1.41
C ASN A 180 9.07 9.94 -0.10
N ILE A 181 9.26 11.24 0.23
CA ILE A 181 9.87 11.65 1.50
C ILE A 181 8.98 11.26 2.69
N GLN A 182 7.68 11.55 2.62
CA GLN A 182 6.72 11.21 3.67
C GLN A 182 6.68 9.70 3.92
N GLU A 183 6.62 8.91 2.87
CA GLU A 183 6.63 7.45 2.95
C GLU A 183 7.97 6.91 3.48
N ALA A 184 9.10 7.52 3.11
CA ALA A 184 10.41 7.14 3.64
C ALA A 184 10.50 7.35 5.15
N VAL A 185 9.93 8.44 5.67
CA VAL A 185 9.81 8.69 7.12
C VAL A 185 8.91 7.63 7.76
N GLY A 186 7.73 7.37 7.19
CA GLY A 186 6.80 6.35 7.68
C GLY A 186 7.42 4.95 7.71
N VAL A 187 8.17 4.59 6.66
CA VAL A 187 8.91 3.32 6.58
C VAL A 187 10.03 3.25 7.61
N ALA A 188 10.81 4.34 7.76
CA ALA A 188 11.92 4.38 8.71
C ALA A 188 11.43 4.20 10.16
N ILE A 189 10.36 4.90 10.53
CA ILE A 189 9.76 4.80 11.87
C ILE A 189 9.09 3.44 12.05
N GLY A 190 8.26 3.00 11.08
CA GLY A 190 7.51 1.74 11.16
C GLY A 190 8.40 0.52 11.36
N ARG A 191 9.57 0.48 10.74
CA ARG A 191 10.56 -0.60 10.92
C ARG A 191 11.17 -0.65 12.32
N ILE A 192 11.25 0.49 13.01
CA ILE A 192 11.84 0.57 14.36
C ILE A 192 10.81 0.23 15.42
N VAL A 193 9.60 0.78 15.29
CA VAL A 193 8.58 0.70 16.35
C VAL A 193 7.43 -0.26 16.04
N GLY A 194 7.34 -0.76 14.81
CA GLY A 194 6.21 -1.54 14.27
C GLY A 194 5.17 -0.65 13.60
N PHE A 195 4.60 -1.11 12.48
CA PHE A 195 3.60 -0.33 11.73
C PHE A 195 2.28 -0.24 12.48
N GLN A 196 1.92 -1.23 13.29
CA GLN A 196 0.77 -1.16 14.19
C GLN A 196 0.83 0.05 15.14
N ARG A 197 2.00 0.33 15.71
CA ARG A 197 2.17 1.50 16.61
C ARG A 197 2.09 2.81 15.86
N VAL A 198 2.69 2.89 14.68
CA VAL A 198 2.60 4.10 13.84
C VAL A 198 1.14 4.40 13.52
N ASP A 199 0.36 3.39 13.17
CA ASP A 199 -1.06 3.49 12.90
C ASP A 199 -1.84 4.07 14.10
N SER A 200 -1.55 3.57 15.32
CA SER A 200 -2.20 4.05 16.54
C SER A 200 -1.85 5.49 16.94
N TRP A 201 -0.82 6.10 16.37
CA TRP A 201 -0.43 7.50 16.63
C TRP A 201 -1.11 8.48 15.65
N THR A 202 -1.60 7.98 14.52
CA THR A 202 -2.19 8.78 13.44
C THR A 202 -3.71 8.76 13.42
N ASN A 203 -4.33 7.93 14.28
CA ASN A 203 -5.76 7.81 14.55
C ASN A 203 -6.09 8.29 15.97
#